data_7d6fa7142d61e8cc74a1198bd3a84d77
#
_entry.id   7d6fa7142d61e8cc74a1198bd3a84d77
#
_cell.length_a   1.000
_cell.length_b   1.000
_cell.length_c   1.000
_cell.angle_alpha   90.00
_cell.angle_beta   90.00
_cell.angle_gamma   90.00
#
_symmetry.space_group_name_H-M   'P 1'
#
loop_
_entity.id
_entity.type
_entity.pdbx_description
1 polymer ?
#
loop_
_entity_poly.entity_id
_entity_poly.type
_entity_poly.pdbx_seq_one_letter_code
_entity_poly.pdbx_strand_id
1 'polypeptide(L)'
;WDLEAKQQGRTIWQMIGWEPKPVTTVYTVGIDGLVNMERDAAQHNDHRFLKVKVGIGDPVEQIGAINAGAPDSAIVIDANQAWTVADLEKYADTLKSMGVEMIEQPMDRVHDEALRGYDAPLPICADESCATSADLERLEGLYSMVNIKLDKTGGLTEGLKLAEEALVMGFELMVGNMLGSSLAMAPSFVIAQKCRYVDIDGPLLQSKDCDHAMQYEHGRVEVFSPELWG
;
A
#
# COMPACT_ATOMS: atom_id res chain seq x y z
N TRP A 1 6.09 -20.09 8.94
CA TRP A 1 4.82 -20.34 8.26
C TRP A 1 4.98 -21.31 7.09
N ASP A 2 5.79 -21.00 6.06
CA ASP A 2 5.99 -21.85 4.88
C ASP A 2 6.51 -23.25 5.24
N LEU A 3 7.58 -23.33 6.04
CA LEU A 3 8.12 -24.61 6.49
C LEU A 3 7.10 -25.41 7.30
N GLU A 4 6.37 -24.75 8.20
CA GLU A 4 5.35 -25.40 9.04
C GLU A 4 4.18 -25.93 8.21
N ALA A 5 3.69 -25.14 7.25
CA ALA A 5 2.64 -25.54 6.31
C ALA A 5 3.03 -26.81 5.55
N LYS A 6 4.22 -26.81 4.95
CA LYS A 6 4.79 -27.95 4.21
C LYS A 6 4.99 -29.19 5.09
N GLN A 7 5.49 -29.01 6.31
CA GLN A 7 5.65 -30.12 7.26
C GLN A 7 4.31 -30.75 7.69
N GLN A 8 3.26 -29.94 7.82
CA GLN A 8 1.93 -30.40 8.17
C GLN A 8 1.10 -30.88 6.96
N GLY A 9 1.58 -30.68 5.72
CA GLY A 9 0.82 -30.98 4.50
C GLY A 9 -0.46 -30.12 4.39
N ARG A 10 -0.43 -28.91 4.91
CA ARG A 10 -1.52 -27.93 4.90
C ARG A 10 -1.09 -26.68 4.18
N THR A 11 -2.04 -25.97 3.56
CA THR A 11 -1.76 -24.65 3.03
C THR A 11 -1.81 -23.61 4.16
N ILE A 12 -1.19 -22.44 3.93
CA ILE A 12 -1.29 -21.30 4.85
C ILE A 12 -2.75 -20.95 5.15
N TRP A 13 -3.63 -21.03 4.15
CA TRP A 13 -5.05 -20.73 4.27
C TRP A 13 -5.77 -21.67 5.24
N GLN A 14 -5.44 -22.96 5.17
CA GLN A 14 -5.94 -23.95 6.10
C GLN A 14 -5.40 -23.77 7.52
N MET A 15 -4.17 -23.23 7.66
CA MET A 15 -3.58 -22.98 8.98
C MET A 15 -4.25 -21.79 9.68
N ILE A 16 -4.56 -20.71 8.93
CA ILE A 16 -5.19 -19.50 9.49
C ILE A 16 -6.71 -19.53 9.43
N GLY A 17 -7.32 -20.54 8.75
CA GLY A 17 -8.77 -20.70 8.66
C GLY A 17 -9.45 -19.67 7.76
N TRP A 18 -8.77 -19.18 6.72
CA TRP A 18 -9.31 -18.21 5.76
C TRP A 18 -9.51 -18.84 4.38
N GLU A 19 -10.51 -18.33 3.65
CA GLU A 19 -10.68 -18.59 2.22
C GLU A 19 -10.08 -17.45 1.42
N PRO A 20 -9.00 -17.69 0.66
CA PRO A 20 -8.34 -16.62 -0.09
C PRO A 20 -9.16 -16.20 -1.29
N LYS A 21 -9.05 -14.92 -1.64
CA LYS A 21 -9.63 -14.34 -2.85
C LYS A 21 -8.54 -13.57 -3.59
N PRO A 22 -8.64 -13.46 -4.92
CA PRO A 22 -7.81 -12.53 -5.66
C PRO A 22 -7.94 -11.11 -5.07
N VAL A 23 -6.84 -10.37 -5.11
CA VAL A 23 -6.81 -8.98 -4.65
C VAL A 23 -6.50 -8.05 -5.81
N THR A 24 -6.73 -6.74 -5.63
CA THR A 24 -6.33 -5.73 -6.60
C THR A 24 -5.18 -4.93 -6.01
N THR A 25 -3.99 -5.02 -6.64
CA THR A 25 -2.84 -4.22 -6.27
C THR A 25 -2.86 -2.86 -6.95
N VAL A 26 -2.23 -1.87 -6.34
CA VAL A 26 -1.86 -0.64 -7.03
C VAL A 26 -0.78 -0.94 -8.08
N TYR A 27 -0.57 0.00 -9.01
CA TYR A 27 0.67 0.11 -9.78
C TYR A 27 1.37 1.41 -9.37
N THR A 28 2.65 1.34 -9.04
CA THR A 28 3.41 2.47 -8.51
C THR A 28 4.04 3.29 -9.63
N VAL A 29 3.60 4.55 -9.77
CA VAL A 29 4.23 5.55 -10.64
C VAL A 29 5.24 6.34 -9.81
N GLY A 30 6.51 6.24 -10.20
CA GLY A 30 7.62 6.95 -9.56
C GLY A 30 7.64 8.45 -9.89
N ILE A 31 8.43 9.22 -9.10
CA ILE A 31 8.67 10.63 -9.39
C ILE A 31 9.52 10.76 -10.64
N ASP A 32 9.01 11.46 -11.65
CA ASP A 32 9.71 11.79 -12.89
C ASP A 32 9.15 13.10 -13.48
N GLY A 33 9.62 13.54 -14.64
CA GLY A 33 9.01 14.65 -15.37
C GLY A 33 7.56 14.36 -15.76
N LEU A 34 6.69 15.38 -15.72
CA LEU A 34 5.24 15.24 -15.93
C LEU A 34 4.86 14.43 -17.17
N VAL A 35 5.59 14.64 -18.29
CA VAL A 35 5.38 13.89 -19.57
C VAL A 35 5.67 12.40 -19.40
N ASN A 36 6.65 12.03 -18.59
CA ASN A 36 6.98 10.63 -18.35
C ASN A 36 5.96 10.00 -17.39
N MET A 37 5.52 10.72 -16.36
CA MET A 37 4.47 10.28 -15.44
C MET A 37 3.15 10.05 -16.17
N GLU A 38 2.74 10.97 -17.07
CA GLU A 38 1.56 10.81 -17.92
C GLU A 38 1.67 9.56 -18.81
N ARG A 39 2.85 9.36 -19.44
CA ARG A 39 3.08 8.19 -20.30
C ARG A 39 3.05 6.88 -19.52
N ASP A 40 3.65 6.84 -18.33
CA ASP A 40 3.64 5.67 -17.46
C ASP A 40 2.21 5.34 -17.00
N ALA A 41 1.46 6.34 -16.56
CA ALA A 41 0.05 6.19 -16.24
C ALA A 41 -0.78 5.67 -17.43
N ALA A 42 -0.55 6.20 -18.63
CA ALA A 42 -1.24 5.75 -19.85
C ALA A 42 -0.95 4.31 -20.23
N GLN A 43 0.25 3.79 -19.93
CA GLN A 43 0.61 2.38 -20.15
C GLN A 43 -0.07 1.45 -19.14
N HIS A 44 -0.53 1.97 -18.01
CA HIS A 44 -1.15 1.22 -16.91
C HIS A 44 -2.58 1.70 -16.60
N ASN A 45 -3.26 2.31 -17.58
CA ASN A 45 -4.60 2.86 -17.44
C ASN A 45 -5.72 1.81 -17.26
N ASP A 46 -5.36 0.54 -17.37
CA ASP A 46 -6.21 -0.61 -17.06
C ASP A 46 -6.13 -1.05 -15.59
N HIS A 47 -5.23 -0.45 -14.80
CA HIS A 47 -5.16 -0.65 -13.36
C HIS A 47 -6.21 0.20 -12.65
N ARG A 48 -6.98 -0.45 -11.78
CA ARG A 48 -7.98 0.24 -10.96
C ARG A 48 -7.38 1.31 -10.05
N PHE A 49 -6.18 1.05 -9.53
CA PHE A 49 -5.49 1.94 -8.61
C PHE A 49 -4.08 2.24 -9.09
N LEU A 50 -3.73 3.52 -9.09
CA LEU A 50 -2.34 3.97 -9.25
C LEU A 50 -1.85 4.55 -7.93
N LYS A 51 -0.67 4.12 -7.49
CA LYS A 51 0.05 4.74 -6.38
C LYS A 51 1.06 5.73 -6.95
N VAL A 52 0.93 7.00 -6.61
CA VAL A 52 1.79 8.06 -7.15
C VAL A 52 2.69 8.58 -6.06
N LYS A 53 4.00 8.48 -6.28
CA LYS A 53 4.98 9.09 -5.39
C LYS A 53 5.04 10.58 -5.66
N VAL A 54 4.84 11.36 -4.59
CA VAL A 54 4.91 12.82 -4.60
C VAL A 54 5.89 13.29 -3.51
N GLY A 55 6.46 14.45 -3.63
CA GLY A 55 7.40 14.95 -2.60
C GLY A 55 8.38 15.95 -3.17
N ILE A 56 8.56 15.94 -4.49
CA ILE A 56 9.35 16.93 -5.22
C ILE A 56 8.46 17.51 -6.33
N GLY A 57 8.34 18.83 -6.39
CA GLY A 57 7.48 19.54 -7.34
C GLY A 57 6.08 19.80 -6.80
N ASP A 58 5.17 20.22 -7.69
CA ASP A 58 3.77 20.49 -7.33
C ASP A 58 2.93 19.20 -7.48
N PRO A 59 2.36 18.66 -6.39
CA PRO A 59 1.57 17.45 -6.46
C PRO A 59 0.30 17.59 -7.30
N VAL A 60 -0.25 18.81 -7.44
CA VAL A 60 -1.44 19.05 -8.28
C VAL A 60 -1.08 18.89 -9.76
N GLU A 61 0.09 19.40 -10.20
CA GLU A 61 0.56 19.18 -11.57
C GLU A 61 0.87 17.70 -11.83
N GLN A 62 1.48 17.00 -10.86
CA GLN A 62 1.77 15.57 -10.97
C GLN A 62 0.49 14.75 -11.12
N ILE A 63 -0.50 14.96 -10.25
CA ILE A 63 -1.79 14.25 -10.34
C ILE A 63 -2.55 14.65 -11.61
N GLY A 64 -2.42 15.90 -12.09
CA GLY A 64 -2.96 16.32 -13.38
C GLY A 64 -2.40 15.51 -14.55
N ALA A 65 -1.10 15.24 -14.55
CA ALA A 65 -0.44 14.41 -15.56
C ALA A 65 -0.89 12.94 -15.47
N ILE A 66 -1.03 12.39 -14.25
CA ILE A 66 -1.57 11.03 -14.04
C ILE A 66 -2.98 10.90 -14.59
N ASN A 67 -3.87 11.85 -14.25
CA ASN A 67 -5.25 11.86 -14.73
C ASN A 67 -5.36 12.01 -16.26
N ALA A 68 -4.42 12.70 -16.89
CA ALA A 68 -4.37 12.79 -18.34
C ALA A 68 -4.05 11.42 -18.99
N GLY A 69 -3.17 10.62 -18.36
CA GLY A 69 -2.80 9.29 -18.83
C GLY A 69 -3.80 8.19 -18.44
N ALA A 70 -4.37 8.25 -17.25
CA ALA A 70 -5.24 7.22 -16.68
C ALA A 70 -6.48 7.83 -15.99
N PRO A 71 -7.43 8.38 -16.77
CA PRO A 71 -8.55 9.16 -16.22
C PRO A 71 -9.56 8.34 -15.39
N ASP A 72 -9.59 7.03 -15.56
CA ASP A 72 -10.54 6.13 -14.88
C ASP A 72 -9.92 5.42 -13.66
N SER A 73 -8.61 5.60 -13.42
CA SER A 73 -7.92 5.01 -12.28
C SER A 73 -8.12 5.85 -11.02
N ALA A 74 -8.42 5.20 -9.91
CA ALA A 74 -8.36 5.84 -8.60
C ALA A 74 -6.90 6.03 -8.17
N ILE A 75 -6.60 7.12 -7.46
CA ILE A 75 -5.23 7.48 -7.11
C ILE A 75 -5.05 7.42 -5.60
N VAL A 76 -3.98 6.77 -5.16
CA VAL A 76 -3.42 6.92 -3.82
C VAL A 76 -2.05 7.58 -3.94
N ILE A 77 -1.72 8.50 -3.05
CA ILE A 77 -0.44 9.20 -3.11
C ILE A 77 0.44 8.84 -1.92
N ASP A 78 1.74 8.78 -2.17
CA ASP A 78 2.76 8.55 -1.16
C ASP A 78 3.72 9.74 -1.14
N ALA A 79 3.64 10.52 -0.07
CA ALA A 79 4.46 11.71 0.11
C ALA A 79 5.85 11.38 0.72
N ASN A 80 6.06 10.14 1.16
CA ASN A 80 7.32 9.67 1.73
C ASN A 80 7.96 10.68 2.70
N GLN A 81 7.16 11.19 3.65
CA GLN A 81 7.58 12.11 4.71
C GLN A 81 8.00 13.51 4.23
N ALA A 82 7.67 13.91 3.00
CA ALA A 82 8.15 15.17 2.41
C ALA A 82 7.27 16.37 2.72
N TRP A 83 6.10 16.21 3.34
CA TRP A 83 5.13 17.27 3.57
C TRP A 83 5.05 17.71 5.03
N THR A 84 4.38 18.82 5.23
CA THR A 84 3.97 19.37 6.52
C THR A 84 2.44 19.43 6.61
N VAL A 85 1.89 19.79 7.77
CA VAL A 85 0.44 20.05 7.90
C VAL A 85 0.01 21.20 6.99
N ALA A 86 0.86 22.24 6.82
CA ALA A 86 0.57 23.33 5.91
C ALA A 86 0.48 22.89 4.43
N ASP A 87 1.24 21.86 4.04
CA ASP A 87 1.13 21.27 2.69
C ASP A 87 -0.18 20.47 2.58
N LEU A 88 -0.56 19.73 3.61
CA LEU A 88 -1.86 19.03 3.65
C LEU A 88 -3.02 20.03 3.53
N GLU A 89 -3.02 21.12 4.32
CA GLU A 89 -4.02 22.18 4.24
C GLU A 89 -4.08 22.83 2.85
N LYS A 90 -2.94 22.96 2.20
CA LYS A 90 -2.84 23.56 0.87
C LYS A 90 -3.36 22.68 -0.24
N TYR A 91 -3.09 21.36 -0.17
CA TYR A 91 -3.27 20.49 -1.32
C TYR A 91 -4.41 19.47 -1.17
N ALA A 92 -4.76 19.02 0.04
CA ALA A 92 -5.62 17.84 0.22
C ALA A 92 -7.01 17.97 -0.41
N ASP A 93 -7.67 19.11 -0.29
CA ASP A 93 -8.99 19.34 -0.91
C ASP A 93 -8.92 19.32 -2.45
N THR A 94 -7.89 19.96 -3.01
CA THR A 94 -7.69 19.97 -4.47
C THR A 94 -7.41 18.55 -4.97
N LEU A 95 -6.51 17.82 -4.32
CA LEU A 95 -6.17 16.44 -4.67
C LEU A 95 -7.38 15.51 -4.56
N LYS A 96 -8.20 15.68 -3.51
CA LYS A 96 -9.48 14.96 -3.38
C LYS A 96 -10.39 15.21 -4.58
N SER A 97 -10.53 16.45 -5.01
CA SER A 97 -11.36 16.81 -6.17
C SER A 97 -10.83 16.24 -7.49
N MET A 98 -9.55 15.87 -7.53
CA MET A 98 -8.87 15.24 -8.67
C MET A 98 -8.88 13.71 -8.63
N GLY A 99 -9.59 13.09 -7.67
CA GLY A 99 -9.73 11.63 -7.59
C GLY A 99 -8.72 10.92 -6.69
N VAL A 100 -7.93 11.67 -5.90
CA VAL A 100 -7.09 11.06 -4.86
C VAL A 100 -7.99 10.52 -3.74
N GLU A 101 -7.76 9.28 -3.33
CA GLU A 101 -8.54 8.60 -2.30
C GLU A 101 -7.84 8.48 -0.95
N MET A 102 -6.50 8.61 -0.90
CA MET A 102 -5.71 8.44 0.31
C MET A 102 -4.34 9.10 0.17
N ILE A 103 -3.80 9.60 1.29
CA ILE A 103 -2.44 10.16 1.41
C ILE A 103 -1.63 9.27 2.36
N GLU A 104 -0.55 8.66 1.85
CA GLU A 104 0.37 7.85 2.63
C GLU A 104 1.52 8.71 3.14
N GLN A 105 1.84 8.55 4.43
CA GLN A 105 2.94 9.14 5.18
C GLN A 105 3.32 10.57 4.74
N PRO A 106 2.46 11.55 4.99
CA PRO A 106 2.71 12.92 4.53
C PRO A 106 3.96 13.52 5.17
N MET A 107 4.21 13.28 6.46
CA MET A 107 5.29 13.93 7.20
C MET A 107 6.22 12.94 7.88
N ASP A 108 7.41 13.42 8.24
CA ASP A 108 8.36 12.66 9.04
C ASP A 108 7.71 12.20 10.36
N ARG A 109 7.91 10.93 10.70
CA ARG A 109 7.36 10.29 11.90
C ARG A 109 7.61 11.04 13.21
N VAL A 110 8.69 11.82 13.30
CA VAL A 110 8.98 12.63 14.50
C VAL A 110 8.05 13.82 14.64
N HIS A 111 7.30 14.15 13.60
CA HIS A 111 6.35 15.24 13.55
C HIS A 111 4.89 14.78 13.49
N ASP A 112 4.59 13.49 13.65
CA ASP A 112 3.24 12.92 13.60
C ASP A 112 2.23 13.68 14.47
N GLU A 113 2.64 14.16 15.66
CA GLU A 113 1.76 14.91 16.57
C GLU A 113 1.19 16.19 15.97
N ALA A 114 1.79 16.72 14.91
CA ALA A 114 1.23 17.87 14.20
C ALA A 114 -0.09 17.55 13.47
N LEU A 115 -0.40 16.26 13.24
CA LEU A 115 -1.70 15.81 12.71
C LEU A 115 -2.82 15.89 13.75
N ARG A 116 -2.51 16.05 15.02
CA ARG A 116 -3.53 16.05 16.08
C ARG A 116 -4.50 17.21 15.90
N GLY A 117 -5.78 16.87 15.68
CA GLY A 117 -6.82 17.85 15.44
C GLY A 117 -6.90 18.39 14.00
N TYR A 118 -6.07 17.90 13.09
CA TYR A 118 -6.23 18.16 11.67
C TYR A 118 -7.44 17.40 11.14
N ASP A 119 -8.43 18.13 10.61
CA ASP A 119 -9.62 17.54 9.99
C ASP A 119 -9.32 17.19 8.52
N ALA A 120 -8.79 16.00 8.32
CA ALA A 120 -8.31 15.55 7.03
C ALA A 120 -9.48 15.28 6.06
N PRO A 121 -9.51 15.92 4.88
CA PRO A 121 -10.55 15.64 3.88
C PRO A 121 -10.42 14.28 3.22
N LEU A 122 -9.24 13.64 3.35
CA LEU A 122 -8.87 12.32 2.83
C LEU A 122 -8.32 11.43 3.96
N PRO A 123 -8.48 10.12 3.92
CA PRO A 123 -7.76 9.21 4.79
C PRO A 123 -6.25 9.47 4.75
N ILE A 124 -5.62 9.51 5.92
CA ILE A 124 -4.15 9.58 6.04
C ILE A 124 -3.66 8.23 6.56
N CYS A 125 -2.71 7.63 5.83
CA CYS A 125 -2.14 6.33 6.12
C CYS A 125 -0.74 6.45 6.72
N ALA A 126 -0.49 5.80 7.86
CA ALA A 126 0.84 5.71 8.46
C ALA A 126 1.63 4.58 7.79
N ASP A 127 2.81 4.88 7.24
CA ASP A 127 3.78 3.89 6.77
C ASP A 127 4.99 3.83 7.71
N GLU A 128 5.92 4.75 7.60
CA GLU A 128 7.13 4.77 8.45
C GLU A 128 6.80 4.98 9.93
N SER A 129 5.65 5.55 10.22
CA SER A 129 5.18 5.77 11.59
C SER A 129 4.61 4.52 12.25
N CYS A 130 4.27 3.47 11.49
CA CYS A 130 3.72 2.21 11.98
C CYS A 130 4.62 1.04 11.61
N ALA A 131 5.44 0.56 12.52
CA ALA A 131 6.29 -0.60 12.30
C ALA A 131 5.67 -1.89 12.86
N THR A 132 5.09 -1.83 14.06
CA THR A 132 4.51 -2.99 14.76
C THR A 132 3.21 -2.61 15.45
N SER A 133 2.51 -3.58 16.03
CA SER A 133 1.30 -3.35 16.83
C SER A 133 1.54 -2.41 18.04
N ALA A 134 2.77 -2.34 18.53
CA ALA A 134 3.12 -1.44 19.64
C ALA A 134 3.03 0.06 19.28
N ASP A 135 2.99 0.40 17.99
CA ASP A 135 2.87 1.80 17.56
C ASP A 135 1.43 2.31 17.53
N LEU A 136 0.43 1.41 17.53
CA LEU A 136 -0.98 1.77 17.28
C LEU A 136 -1.56 2.79 18.27
N GLU A 137 -1.29 2.64 19.58
CA GLU A 137 -1.78 3.59 20.59
C GLU A 137 -1.31 5.02 20.33
N ARG A 138 -0.07 5.17 19.85
CA ARG A 138 0.51 6.48 19.51
C ARG A 138 -0.15 7.11 18.29
N LEU A 139 -0.60 6.28 17.36
CA LEU A 139 -1.17 6.73 16.08
C LEU A 139 -2.67 7.06 16.17
N GLU A 140 -3.32 6.68 17.27
CA GLU A 140 -4.74 6.94 17.47
C GLU A 140 -5.03 8.45 17.46
N GLY A 141 -5.99 8.86 16.62
CA GLY A 141 -6.37 10.26 16.43
C GLY A 141 -5.38 11.08 15.61
N LEU A 142 -4.34 10.45 15.04
CA LEU A 142 -3.41 11.07 14.08
C LEU A 142 -3.63 10.54 12.67
N TYR A 143 -3.79 9.24 12.54
CA TYR A 143 -3.97 8.54 11.28
C TYR A 143 -5.29 7.77 11.29
N SER A 144 -5.91 7.61 10.14
CA SER A 144 -7.12 6.78 9.96
C SER A 144 -6.82 5.41 9.37
N MET A 145 -5.60 5.21 8.89
CA MET A 145 -5.16 4.00 8.21
C MET A 145 -3.70 3.68 8.56
N VAL A 146 -3.34 2.40 8.51
CA VAL A 146 -1.95 1.94 8.67
C VAL A 146 -1.53 1.07 7.49
N ASN A 147 -0.30 1.26 7.00
CA ASN A 147 0.33 0.43 5.97
C ASN A 147 1.21 -0.64 6.64
N ILE A 148 0.79 -1.89 6.53
CA ILE A 148 1.49 -3.04 7.08
C ILE A 148 2.52 -3.51 6.06
N LYS A 149 3.80 -3.39 6.40
CA LYS A 149 4.91 -3.97 5.61
C LYS A 149 5.59 -5.05 6.43
N LEU A 150 5.68 -6.24 5.90
CA LEU A 150 6.31 -7.36 6.61
C LEU A 150 7.81 -7.15 6.83
N ASP A 151 8.41 -6.30 6.01
CA ASP A 151 9.78 -5.80 6.20
C ASP A 151 9.94 -5.00 7.50
N LYS A 152 8.91 -4.27 7.92
CA LYS A 152 8.89 -3.51 9.18
C LYS A 152 8.50 -4.38 10.37
N THR A 153 7.49 -5.23 10.21
CA THR A 153 6.98 -6.09 11.30
C THR A 153 7.91 -7.25 11.61
N GLY A 154 8.87 -7.55 10.72
CA GLY A 154 9.76 -8.71 10.86
C GLY A 154 9.10 -10.04 10.47
N GLY A 155 7.93 -10.01 9.84
CA GLY A 155 7.26 -11.19 9.27
C GLY A 155 5.77 -11.27 9.54
N LEU A 156 5.16 -12.36 9.03
CA LEU A 156 3.71 -12.52 9.00
C LEU A 156 3.07 -12.61 10.39
N THR A 157 3.74 -13.18 11.39
CA THR A 157 3.16 -13.34 12.73
C THR A 157 2.80 -12.00 13.37
N GLU A 158 3.74 -11.05 13.38
CA GLU A 158 3.47 -9.70 13.86
C GLU A 158 2.57 -8.93 12.89
N GLY A 159 2.69 -9.14 11.58
CA GLY A 159 1.81 -8.54 10.59
C GLY A 159 0.33 -8.89 10.79
N LEU A 160 0.01 -10.14 11.09
CA LEU A 160 -1.35 -10.59 11.42
C LEU A 160 -1.86 -9.98 12.72
N LYS A 161 -1.00 -9.94 13.76
CA LYS A 161 -1.32 -9.30 15.03
C LYS A 161 -1.61 -7.81 14.84
N LEU A 162 -0.73 -7.10 14.14
CA LEU A 162 -0.90 -5.68 13.81
C LEU A 162 -2.21 -5.44 13.07
N ALA A 163 -2.54 -6.28 12.07
CA ALA A 163 -3.78 -6.16 11.31
C ALA A 163 -5.02 -6.32 12.20
N GLU A 164 -5.02 -7.31 13.10
CA GLU A 164 -6.15 -7.57 14.01
C GLU A 164 -6.33 -6.42 15.00
N GLU A 165 -5.27 -6.01 15.66
CA GLU A 165 -5.31 -4.92 16.67
C GLU A 165 -5.70 -3.58 16.02
N ALA A 166 -5.16 -3.25 14.84
CA ALA A 166 -5.50 -2.04 14.10
C ALA A 166 -6.99 -1.98 13.74
N LEU A 167 -7.56 -3.10 13.26
CA LEU A 167 -9.01 -3.18 12.96
C LEU A 167 -9.88 -3.01 14.21
N VAL A 168 -9.46 -3.59 15.35
CA VAL A 168 -10.16 -3.42 16.64
C VAL A 168 -10.15 -1.96 17.09
N MET A 169 -9.06 -1.25 16.84
CA MET A 169 -8.93 0.19 17.13
C MET A 169 -9.61 1.10 16.12
N GLY A 170 -10.16 0.55 15.02
CA GLY A 170 -10.89 1.30 14.01
C GLY A 170 -10.05 1.85 12.87
N PHE A 171 -8.78 1.45 12.75
CA PHE A 171 -7.98 1.79 11.59
C PHE A 171 -8.43 1.01 10.35
N GLU A 172 -8.41 1.65 9.18
CA GLU A 172 -8.40 0.95 7.91
C GLU A 172 -6.99 0.41 7.61
N LEU A 173 -6.91 -0.63 6.78
CA LEU A 173 -5.64 -1.28 6.48
C LEU A 173 -5.20 -1.07 5.04
N MET A 174 -3.93 -0.85 4.87
CA MET A 174 -3.16 -1.04 3.66
C MET A 174 -2.08 -2.08 3.92
N VAL A 175 -1.70 -2.85 2.92
CA VAL A 175 -0.48 -3.65 2.93
C VAL A 175 0.45 -3.14 1.85
N GLY A 176 1.70 -2.98 2.20
CA GLY A 176 2.76 -2.62 1.26
C GLY A 176 3.98 -3.53 1.42
N ASN A 177 4.91 -3.36 0.51
CA ASN A 177 6.17 -4.07 0.52
C ASN A 177 7.31 -3.16 0.08
N MET A 178 8.53 -3.61 0.32
CA MET A 178 9.70 -3.16 -0.41
C MET A 178 9.77 -3.91 -1.75
N LEU A 179 10.57 -3.42 -2.70
CA LEU A 179 10.77 -4.10 -3.97
C LEU A 179 11.24 -5.55 -3.75
N GLY A 180 10.54 -6.51 -4.35
CA GLY A 180 10.83 -7.92 -4.18
C GLY A 180 10.12 -8.82 -5.18
N SER A 181 10.48 -10.11 -5.20
CA SER A 181 9.86 -11.12 -6.04
C SER A 181 8.50 -11.57 -5.49
N SER A 182 7.77 -12.37 -6.25
CA SER A 182 6.53 -13.02 -5.82
C SER A 182 6.68 -13.78 -4.50
N LEU A 183 7.85 -14.35 -4.24
CA LEU A 183 8.12 -15.03 -2.97
C LEU A 183 8.08 -14.06 -1.77
N ALA A 184 8.56 -12.84 -1.95
CA ALA A 184 8.47 -11.80 -0.91
C ALA A 184 7.05 -11.27 -0.76
N MET A 185 6.25 -11.24 -1.85
CA MET A 185 4.87 -10.76 -1.84
C MET A 185 3.87 -11.77 -1.28
N ALA A 186 4.13 -13.07 -1.39
CA ALA A 186 3.20 -14.12 -0.98
C ALA A 186 2.73 -13.98 0.48
N PRO A 187 3.58 -13.80 1.51
CA PRO A 187 3.09 -13.59 2.86
C PRO A 187 2.34 -12.25 3.04
N SER A 188 2.67 -11.20 2.28
CA SER A 188 1.91 -9.94 2.30
C SER A 188 0.54 -10.08 1.64
N PHE A 189 0.39 -10.97 0.65
CA PHE A 189 -0.91 -11.30 0.07
C PHE A 189 -1.87 -11.90 1.12
N VAL A 190 -1.35 -12.54 2.17
CA VAL A 190 -2.19 -13.00 3.29
C VAL A 190 -2.79 -11.81 4.04
N ILE A 191 -1.99 -10.79 4.35
CA ILE A 191 -2.47 -9.55 4.97
C ILE A 191 -3.43 -8.80 4.03
N ALA A 192 -3.16 -8.81 2.72
CA ALA A 192 -3.96 -8.15 1.68
C ALA A 192 -5.45 -8.55 1.72
N GLN A 193 -5.78 -9.76 2.22
CA GLN A 193 -7.16 -10.24 2.36
C GLN A 193 -8.01 -9.36 3.29
N LYS A 194 -7.40 -8.50 4.11
CA LYS A 194 -8.05 -7.60 5.07
C LYS A 194 -7.90 -6.12 4.71
N CYS A 195 -7.16 -5.81 3.65
CA CYS A 195 -6.77 -4.44 3.33
C CYS A 195 -7.71 -3.79 2.32
N ARG A 196 -7.91 -2.49 2.48
CA ARG A 196 -8.60 -1.64 1.49
C ARG A 196 -7.69 -1.36 0.29
N TYR A 197 -6.43 -1.06 0.55
CA TYR A 197 -5.42 -0.85 -0.49
C TYR A 197 -4.31 -1.88 -0.35
N VAL A 198 -3.84 -2.36 -1.49
CA VAL A 198 -2.83 -3.41 -1.61
C VAL A 198 -1.72 -2.91 -2.51
N ASP A 199 -0.49 -2.90 -2.02
CA ASP A 199 0.71 -2.47 -2.73
C ASP A 199 1.74 -3.62 -2.68
N ILE A 200 1.55 -4.58 -3.60
CA ILE A 200 2.42 -5.75 -3.78
C ILE A 200 2.85 -5.88 -5.25
N ASP A 201 3.05 -4.74 -5.90
CA ASP A 201 3.41 -4.63 -7.32
C ASP A 201 4.90 -4.87 -7.61
N GLY A 202 5.71 -5.13 -6.58
CA GLY A 202 7.15 -5.32 -6.69
C GLY A 202 7.60 -6.26 -7.82
N PRO A 203 6.94 -7.42 -8.07
CA PRO A 203 7.29 -8.31 -9.17
C PRO A 203 7.12 -7.68 -10.57
N LEU A 204 6.19 -6.75 -10.74
CA LEU A 204 5.95 -6.05 -12.01
C LEU A 204 7.12 -5.11 -12.38
N LEU A 205 7.90 -4.68 -11.38
CA LEU A 205 9.03 -3.77 -11.54
C LEU A 205 10.37 -4.51 -11.72
N GLN A 206 10.34 -5.85 -11.77
CA GLN A 206 11.53 -6.68 -11.93
C GLN A 206 11.64 -7.25 -13.34
N SER A 207 12.85 -7.43 -13.82
CA SER A 207 13.11 -8.06 -15.13
C SER A 207 12.89 -9.58 -15.14
N LYS A 208 12.87 -10.22 -13.98
CA LYS A 208 12.65 -11.65 -13.80
C LYS A 208 12.12 -11.94 -12.40
N ASP A 209 11.12 -12.79 -12.31
CA ASP A 209 10.57 -13.28 -11.04
C ASP A 209 11.07 -14.70 -10.72
N CYS A 210 10.69 -15.25 -9.58
CA CYS A 210 11.02 -16.58 -9.11
C CYS A 210 10.15 -17.65 -9.79
N ASP A 211 10.49 -18.93 -9.58
CA ASP A 211 9.66 -20.05 -10.00
C ASP A 211 8.31 -20.04 -9.24
N HIS A 212 7.25 -20.52 -9.90
CA HIS A 212 5.88 -20.49 -9.39
C HIS A 212 5.37 -19.09 -9.01
N ALA A 213 5.85 -18.06 -9.70
CA ALA A 213 5.51 -16.66 -9.47
C ALA A 213 4.00 -16.42 -9.40
N MET A 214 3.62 -15.41 -8.64
CA MET A 214 2.25 -14.91 -8.59
C MET A 214 1.81 -14.38 -9.95
N GLN A 215 0.53 -14.51 -10.26
CA GLN A 215 -0.04 -14.05 -11.53
C GLN A 215 -0.67 -12.68 -11.34
N TYR A 216 -0.23 -11.73 -12.15
CA TYR A 216 -0.71 -10.34 -12.20
C TYR A 216 -1.37 -10.08 -13.55
N GLU A 217 -2.60 -9.61 -13.53
CA GLU A 217 -3.34 -9.25 -14.74
C GLU A 217 -4.17 -7.98 -14.48
N HIS A 218 -3.82 -6.88 -15.15
CA HIS A 218 -4.52 -5.58 -15.00
C HIS A 218 -4.70 -5.14 -13.54
N GLY A 219 -3.66 -5.26 -12.73
CA GLY A 219 -3.68 -4.98 -11.30
C GLY A 219 -4.36 -6.04 -10.43
N ARG A 220 -5.02 -7.05 -11.02
CA ARG A 220 -5.55 -8.20 -10.30
C ARG A 220 -4.44 -9.20 -10.02
N VAL A 221 -4.36 -9.65 -8.78
CA VAL A 221 -3.38 -10.64 -8.33
C VAL A 221 -4.14 -11.90 -7.89
N GLU A 222 -3.85 -13.02 -8.56
CA GLU A 222 -4.48 -14.29 -8.26
C GLU A 222 -3.90 -14.93 -7.00
N VAL A 223 -4.67 -15.84 -6.41
CA VAL A 223 -4.22 -16.61 -5.25
C VAL A 223 -3.00 -17.44 -5.63
N PHE A 224 -1.92 -17.28 -4.91
CA PHE A 224 -0.67 -17.98 -5.18
C PHE A 224 -0.74 -19.48 -4.87
N SER A 225 0.11 -20.25 -5.56
CA SER A 225 0.26 -21.69 -5.35
C SER A 225 1.04 -22.00 -4.06
N PRO A 226 0.69 -23.11 -3.32
CA PRO A 226 1.53 -23.60 -2.22
C PRO A 226 2.96 -23.99 -2.64
N GLU A 227 3.21 -24.19 -3.94
CA GLU A 227 4.56 -24.41 -4.47
C GLU A 227 5.43 -23.15 -4.36
N LEU A 228 4.83 -21.95 -4.44
CA LEU A 228 5.53 -20.70 -4.20
C LEU A 228 5.79 -20.53 -2.70
N TRP A 229 4.75 -20.61 -1.88
CA TRP A 229 4.84 -20.34 -0.45
C TRP A 229 3.62 -20.87 0.32
N GLY A 230 3.82 -21.48 1.50
CA GLY A 230 2.75 -21.92 2.41
C GLY A 230 2.04 -23.19 1.97
#